data_76e3a7852d33070bc5345d83a57a3515
#
_entry.id   76e3a7852d33070bc5345d83a57a3515
#
_cell.length_a   1.000
_cell.length_b   1.000
_cell.length_c   1.000
_cell.angle_alpha   90.00
_cell.angle_beta   90.00
_cell.angle_gamma   90.00
#
_symmetry.space_group_name_H-M   'P 1'
#
loop_
_entity.id
_entity.type
_entity.pdbx_description
1 polymer ?
#
loop_
_entity_poly.entity_id
_entity_poly.type
_entity_poly.pdbx_seq_one_letter_code
_entity_poly.pdbx_strand_id
1 'polypeptide(L)'
;MDARDKQVLRSLRLELCAELLIEGLIIQYLYQEEILTDNHVQEIRAQVTNQRKTLVLLDILPTRGPKAFEAFLESLQEFPWVKEKLESKRNEIMLLTPAGGDF
;
A
#
# COMPACT_ATOMS: atom_id res chain seq x y z
N MET A 1 -2.86 -3.75 9.90
CA MET A 1 -3.44 -2.62 9.14
C MET A 1 -4.91 -2.47 9.50
N ASP A 2 -5.35 -1.25 9.69
CA ASP A 2 -6.74 -0.94 9.99
C ASP A 2 -7.67 -1.42 8.87
N ALA A 3 -8.89 -1.81 9.21
CA ALA A 3 -9.84 -2.29 8.22
C ALA A 3 -10.15 -1.24 7.15
N ARG A 4 -10.17 0.03 7.54
CA ARG A 4 -10.41 1.12 6.59
C ARG A 4 -9.22 1.31 5.64
N ASP A 5 -8.02 1.15 6.15
CA ASP A 5 -6.82 1.22 5.30
C ASP A 5 -6.79 0.07 4.31
N LYS A 6 -7.18 -1.14 4.74
CA LYS A 6 -7.31 -2.28 3.84
C LYS A 6 -8.31 -1.99 2.73
N GLN A 7 -9.41 -1.33 3.07
CA GLN A 7 -10.42 -0.95 2.10
C GLN A 7 -9.91 0.07 1.11
N VAL A 8 -9.09 1.03 1.56
CA VAL A 8 -8.44 1.99 0.66
C VAL A 8 -7.62 1.26 -0.39
N LEU A 9 -6.76 0.36 0.04
CA LEU A 9 -5.91 -0.39 -0.88
C LEU A 9 -6.74 -1.22 -1.86
N ARG A 10 -7.81 -1.84 -1.36
CA ARG A 10 -8.69 -2.65 -2.19
C ARG A 10 -9.42 -1.80 -3.23
N SER A 11 -9.90 -0.62 -2.82
CA SER A 11 -10.64 0.27 -3.71
C SER A 11 -9.78 0.82 -4.83
N LEU A 12 -8.48 1.04 -4.57
CA LEU A 12 -7.57 1.63 -5.54
C LEU A 12 -6.62 0.62 -6.18
N ARG A 13 -6.88 -0.67 -5.96
CA ARG A 13 -5.97 -1.74 -6.36
C ARG A 13 -5.55 -1.65 -7.85
N LEU A 14 -6.51 -1.50 -8.74
CA LEU A 14 -6.21 -1.45 -10.17
C LEU A 14 -5.47 -0.17 -10.55
N GLU A 15 -5.85 0.94 -9.94
CA GLU A 15 -5.18 2.21 -10.20
C GLU A 15 -3.72 2.16 -9.72
N LEU A 16 -3.49 1.55 -8.57
CA LEU A 16 -2.13 1.41 -8.06
C LEU A 16 -1.28 0.55 -8.99
N CYS A 17 -1.86 -0.52 -9.52
CA CYS A 17 -1.15 -1.37 -10.48
C CYS A 17 -0.78 -0.63 -11.75
N ALA A 18 -1.64 0.30 -12.18
CA ALA A 18 -1.41 1.06 -13.40
C ALA A 18 -0.41 2.20 -13.20
N GLU A 19 -0.40 2.80 -12.00
CA GLU A 19 0.38 4.02 -11.74
C GLU A 19 1.75 3.76 -11.13
N LEU A 20 1.92 2.71 -10.35
CA LEU A 20 3.15 2.51 -9.58
C LEU A 20 4.19 1.67 -10.29
N LEU A 21 5.44 2.05 -10.07
CA LEU A 21 6.61 1.22 -10.39
C LEU A 21 7.26 0.93 -9.04
N ILE A 22 6.97 -0.22 -8.47
CA ILE A 22 7.41 -0.51 -7.10
C ILE A 22 8.85 -0.99 -6.98
N GLU A 23 9.45 -1.44 -8.07
CA GLU A 23 10.88 -1.74 -8.06
C GLU A 23 11.64 -0.45 -7.83
N GLY A 24 12.66 -0.50 -7.04
CA GLY A 24 13.41 0.70 -6.69
C GLY A 24 13.05 1.21 -5.32
N LEU A 25 12.67 2.49 -5.22
CA LEU A 25 12.52 3.12 -3.91
C LEU A 25 11.42 2.54 -3.04
N ILE A 26 10.29 2.18 -3.63
CA ILE A 26 9.16 1.67 -2.83
C ILE A 26 9.56 0.39 -2.11
N ILE A 27 10.07 -0.59 -2.84
CA ILE A 27 10.49 -1.86 -2.24
C ILE A 27 11.62 -1.64 -1.24
N GLN A 28 12.61 -0.83 -1.60
CA GLN A 28 13.74 -0.60 -0.74
C GLN A 28 13.35 0.10 0.56
N TYR A 29 12.47 1.10 0.46
CA TYR A 29 12.01 1.80 1.64
C TYR A 29 11.25 0.86 2.59
N LEU A 30 10.33 0.09 2.04
CA LEU A 30 9.53 -0.83 2.85
C LEU A 30 10.40 -1.94 3.46
N TYR A 31 11.43 -2.36 2.75
CA TYR A 31 12.37 -3.33 3.28
C TYR A 31 13.19 -2.71 4.42
N GLN A 32 13.66 -1.50 4.24
CA GLN A 32 14.43 -0.79 5.26
C GLN A 32 13.61 -0.55 6.54
N GLU A 33 12.33 -0.27 6.37
CA GLU A 33 11.43 -0.05 7.50
C GLU A 33 10.90 -1.34 8.10
N GLU A 34 11.42 -2.47 7.64
CA GLU A 34 11.05 -3.79 8.13
C GLU A 34 9.59 -4.17 7.90
N ILE A 35 8.94 -3.50 6.97
CA ILE A 35 7.59 -3.87 6.54
C ILE A 35 7.68 -5.12 5.66
N LEU A 36 8.70 -5.19 4.80
CA LEU A 36 8.96 -6.35 3.96
C LEU A 36 10.16 -7.14 4.46
N THR A 37 10.04 -8.46 4.43
CA THR A 37 11.16 -9.35 4.72
C THR A 37 11.89 -9.68 3.42
N ASP A 38 13.05 -10.36 3.54
CA ASP A 38 13.76 -10.85 2.36
C ASP A 38 12.87 -11.73 1.49
N ASN A 39 12.09 -12.60 2.13
CA ASN A 39 11.20 -13.49 1.39
C ASN A 39 10.13 -12.71 0.62
N HIS A 40 9.59 -11.66 1.23
CA HIS A 40 8.61 -10.79 0.55
C HIS A 40 9.22 -10.12 -0.67
N VAL A 41 10.43 -9.59 -0.52
CA VAL A 41 11.13 -8.92 -1.62
C VAL A 41 11.37 -9.91 -2.76
N GLN A 42 11.83 -11.13 -2.44
CA GLN A 42 12.07 -12.15 -3.44
C GLN A 42 10.77 -12.55 -4.15
N GLU A 43 9.69 -12.69 -3.39
CA GLU A 43 8.40 -13.06 -3.95
C GLU A 43 7.91 -12.00 -4.93
N ILE A 44 8.05 -10.73 -4.57
CA ILE A 44 7.66 -9.62 -5.44
C ILE A 44 8.52 -9.62 -6.70
N ARG A 45 9.84 -9.74 -6.55
CA ARG A 45 10.76 -9.69 -7.68
C ARG A 45 10.64 -10.89 -8.60
N ALA A 46 10.08 -12.00 -8.11
CA ALA A 46 9.86 -13.17 -8.92
C ALA A 46 8.75 -12.99 -9.95
N GLN A 47 7.91 -11.96 -9.77
CA GLN A 47 6.83 -11.72 -10.70
C GLN A 47 7.36 -11.12 -12.00
N VAL A 48 6.73 -11.49 -13.11
CA VAL A 48 7.20 -11.11 -14.45
C VAL A 48 6.83 -9.67 -14.82
N THR A 49 5.62 -9.25 -14.45
CA THR A 49 5.13 -7.92 -14.84
C THR A 49 5.08 -6.98 -13.65
N ASN A 50 5.16 -5.69 -13.95
CA ASN A 50 5.04 -4.66 -12.94
C ASN A 50 3.70 -4.73 -12.21
N GLN A 51 2.61 -4.99 -12.94
CA GLN A 51 1.30 -5.11 -12.36
C GLN A 51 1.25 -6.25 -11.35
N ARG A 52 1.84 -7.39 -11.69
CA ARG A 52 1.85 -8.53 -10.76
C ARG A 52 2.70 -8.25 -9.54
N LYS A 53 3.82 -7.55 -9.71
CA LYS A 53 4.66 -7.15 -8.58
C LYS A 53 3.85 -6.28 -7.61
N THR A 54 3.11 -5.32 -8.15
CA THR A 54 2.28 -4.44 -7.34
C THR A 54 1.18 -5.21 -6.63
N LEU A 55 0.52 -6.12 -7.33
CA LEU A 55 -0.53 -6.94 -6.72
C LEU A 55 0.00 -7.77 -5.55
N VAL A 56 1.18 -8.37 -5.71
CA VAL A 56 1.78 -9.15 -4.62
C VAL A 56 2.08 -8.26 -3.43
N LEU A 57 2.62 -7.06 -3.68
CA LEU A 57 2.87 -6.10 -2.60
C LEU A 57 1.58 -5.75 -1.87
N LEU A 58 0.50 -5.47 -2.61
CA LEU A 58 -0.77 -5.10 -2.02
C LEU A 58 -1.39 -6.24 -1.21
N ASP A 59 -1.08 -7.47 -1.55
CA ASP A 59 -1.53 -8.64 -0.78
C ASP A 59 -0.71 -8.80 0.51
N ILE A 60 0.55 -8.43 0.48
CA ILE A 60 1.43 -8.55 1.64
C ILE A 60 1.16 -7.46 2.68
N LEU A 61 1.00 -6.22 2.24
CA LEU A 61 0.89 -5.07 3.13
C LEU A 61 -0.12 -5.23 4.26
N PRO A 62 -1.34 -5.72 3.98
CA PRO A 62 -2.33 -5.86 5.06
C PRO A 62 -1.93 -6.83 6.17
N THR A 63 -0.94 -7.68 5.93
CA THR A 63 -0.48 -8.65 6.91
C THR A 63 0.69 -8.15 7.73
N ARG A 64 1.17 -6.93 7.48
CA ARG A 64 2.42 -6.46 8.07
C ARG A 64 2.25 -5.51 9.24
N GLY A 65 1.10 -5.50 9.88
CA GLY A 65 0.90 -4.76 11.10
C GLY A 65 0.35 -3.35 10.88
N PRO A 66 0.16 -2.60 11.98
CA PRO A 66 -0.56 -1.32 11.92
C PRO A 66 0.19 -0.20 11.22
N LYS A 67 1.51 -0.31 11.09
CA LYS A 67 2.30 0.76 10.47
C LYS A 67 2.49 0.60 8.97
N ALA A 68 2.01 -0.50 8.40
CA ALA A 68 2.25 -0.80 6.99
C ALA A 68 1.70 0.25 6.05
N PHE A 69 0.49 0.75 6.32
CA PHE A 69 -0.13 1.75 5.45
C PHE A 69 0.66 3.06 5.46
N GLU A 70 1.05 3.54 6.64
CA GLU A 70 1.83 4.77 6.75
C GLU A 70 3.19 4.63 6.07
N ALA A 71 3.85 3.50 6.27
CA ALA A 71 5.12 3.24 5.62
C ALA A 71 4.97 3.23 4.10
N PHE A 72 3.87 2.65 3.62
CA PHE A 72 3.60 2.64 2.18
C PHE A 72 3.43 4.06 1.64
N LEU A 73 2.67 4.90 2.37
CA LEU A 73 2.52 6.31 1.98
C LEU A 73 3.89 7.01 1.91
N GLU A 74 4.72 6.79 2.91
CA GLU A 74 6.04 7.40 2.93
C GLU A 74 6.95 6.91 1.81
N SER A 75 6.72 5.69 1.32
CA SER A 75 7.52 5.13 0.24
C SER A 75 7.20 5.76 -1.11
N LEU A 76 6.14 6.55 -1.20
CA LEU A 76 5.65 7.10 -2.48
C LEU A 76 6.23 8.48 -2.81
N GLN A 77 7.51 8.68 -2.49
CA GLN A 77 8.16 9.98 -2.74
C GLN A 77 8.20 10.34 -4.22
N GLU A 78 8.33 9.35 -5.08
CA GLU A 78 8.37 9.56 -6.53
C GLU A 78 6.99 9.62 -7.17
N PHE A 79 5.95 9.35 -6.39
CA PHE A 79 4.57 9.30 -6.90
C PHE A 79 3.66 10.11 -5.99
N PRO A 80 3.91 11.41 -5.84
CA PRO A 80 3.13 12.23 -4.90
C PRO A 80 1.64 12.27 -5.25
N TRP A 81 1.29 12.16 -6.54
CA TRP A 81 -0.10 12.14 -6.95
C TRP A 81 -0.81 10.85 -6.48
N VAL A 82 -0.08 9.75 -6.39
CA VAL A 82 -0.63 8.49 -5.88
C VAL A 82 -0.83 8.58 -4.37
N LYS A 83 0.16 9.14 -3.67
CA LYS A 83 0.06 9.35 -2.23
C LYS A 83 -1.18 10.19 -1.90
N GLU A 84 -1.37 11.27 -2.64
CA GLU A 84 -2.51 12.15 -2.46
C GLU A 84 -3.84 11.43 -2.70
N LYS A 85 -3.88 10.60 -3.72
CA LYS A 85 -5.06 9.81 -4.04
C LYS A 85 -5.40 8.83 -2.92
N LEU A 86 -4.39 8.18 -2.35
CA LEU A 86 -4.59 7.28 -1.23
C LEU A 86 -5.09 8.01 0.02
N GLU A 87 -4.52 9.18 0.31
CA GLU A 87 -4.94 9.98 1.44
C GLU A 87 -6.37 10.49 1.28
N SER A 88 -6.72 10.92 0.06
CA SER A 88 -8.08 11.36 -0.23
C SER A 88 -9.09 10.24 -0.04
N LYS A 89 -8.75 9.05 -0.55
CA LYS A 89 -9.65 7.91 -0.40
C LYS A 89 -9.78 7.49 1.06
N ARG A 90 -8.69 7.57 1.82
CA ARG A 90 -8.73 7.27 3.24
C ARG A 90 -9.66 8.22 3.98
N ASN A 91 -9.57 9.51 3.69
CA ASN A 91 -10.44 10.50 4.30
C ASN A 91 -11.89 10.27 3.91
N GLU A 92 -12.15 9.97 2.64
CA GLU A 92 -13.49 9.67 2.16
C GLU A 92 -14.11 8.50 2.92
N ILE A 93 -13.35 7.42 3.08
CA ILE A 93 -13.83 6.23 3.78
C ILE A 93 -14.04 6.53 5.26
N MET A 94 -13.17 7.32 5.87
CA MET A 94 -13.31 7.69 7.27
C MET A 94 -14.53 8.56 7.52
N LEU A 95 -14.91 9.39 6.56
CA LEU A 95 -16.13 10.19 6.66
C LEU A 95 -17.39 9.35 6.51
N LEU A 96 -17.32 8.31 5.66
CA LEU A 96 -18.45 7.43 5.42
C LEU A 96 -18.63 6.39 6.52
N THR A 97 -17.54 6.06 7.22
CA THR A 97 -17.55 5.05 8.26
C THR A 97 -17.35 5.73 9.59
N PRO A 98 -18.42 5.92 10.37
CA PRO A 98 -18.32 6.61 11.64
C PRO A 98 -17.33 5.93 12.56
N ALA A 99 -16.49 6.72 13.16
CA ALA A 99 -15.46 6.23 14.03
C ALA A 99 -16.04 5.58 15.27
N GLY A 100 -15.48 4.43 15.60
CA GLY A 100 -15.81 3.78 16.84
C GLY A 100 -17.25 3.38 17.00
N GLY A 101 -17.99 3.36 15.93
CA GLY A 101 -19.37 3.00 16.04
C GLY A 101 -20.08 3.90 17.02
N ASP A 102 -19.89 5.15 16.87
CA ASP A 102 -20.46 6.11 17.77
C ASP A 102 -21.90 6.17 17.80
N PHE A 103 -22.49 5.21 17.63
CA PHE A 103 -23.92 5.17 17.73
C PHE A 103 -24.33 3.85 17.99
#